data_e982803c666cb04b8e9c5e81382ba43f
#
_entry.id   e982803c666cb04b8e9c5e81382ba43f
#
_cell.length_a   1.000
_cell.length_b   1.000
_cell.length_c   1.000
_cell.angle_alpha   90.00
_cell.angle_beta   90.00
_cell.angle_gamma   90.00
#
_symmetry.space_group_name_H-M   'P 1'
#
loop_
_entity.id
_entity.type
_entity.pdbx_description
1 polymer ?
#
loop_
_entity_poly.entity_id
_entity_poly.type
_entity_poly.pdbx_seq_one_letter_code
_entity_poly.pdbx_strand_id
1 'polypeptide(L)'
;MATCHVRSISWPSSSHPLSVSVEDQLDRLRSSQTPSTSVYQKARGLRVLYECVDDFLQLPLTQQTLSNEQQKERAEEVLNGSLLLLDVCSNTKDVFSLMKECFKRLESSLRRRKGGESGIASEIEAYVVSRKQLNKTTRKCFRNLKSMEKHNTSAVDAVGMLRDVKEIALEIFQSLLSLVSQPKTTSSSHGWSVVSKLFQSKRASCEGKATEWEKIDAELLVLKSGKDINPIQVKNILKELELLESSIHEAEEELEAVYRKLLKTRVSILNILSH
;
A
#
# COMPACT_ATOMS: atom_id res chain seq x y z
N MET A 1 32.56 11.10 -48.29
CA MET A 1 31.55 11.32 -47.24
C MET A 1 31.21 9.97 -46.60
N ALA A 2 31.68 9.71 -45.39
CA ALA A 2 31.46 8.47 -44.69
C ALA A 2 30.16 8.61 -43.90
N THR A 3 29.14 7.83 -44.25
CA THR A 3 27.88 7.72 -43.52
C THR A 3 28.13 6.88 -42.26
N CYS A 4 28.13 7.54 -41.10
CA CYS A 4 28.08 6.85 -39.82
C CYS A 4 26.74 6.15 -39.68
N HIS A 5 26.75 4.84 -39.81
CA HIS A 5 25.59 4.01 -39.36
C HIS A 5 25.52 4.07 -37.84
N VAL A 6 24.54 4.78 -37.35
CA VAL A 6 24.08 4.68 -35.94
C VAL A 6 23.50 3.28 -35.75
N ARG A 7 24.26 2.40 -35.10
CA ARG A 7 23.75 1.11 -34.64
C ARG A 7 22.65 1.37 -33.63
N SER A 8 21.42 1.03 -33.99
CA SER A 8 20.35 0.93 -33.00
C SER A 8 20.75 -0.12 -31.98
N ILE A 9 20.89 0.29 -30.73
CA ILE A 9 21.12 -0.61 -29.60
C ILE A 9 19.79 -1.32 -29.36
N SER A 10 19.60 -2.46 -30.05
CA SER A 10 18.49 -3.35 -29.68
C SER A 10 18.83 -4.02 -28.35
N TRP A 11 17.89 -3.97 -27.43
CA TRP A 11 17.91 -4.72 -26.16
C TRP A 11 18.26 -6.18 -26.47
N PRO A 12 19.24 -6.80 -25.80
CA PRO A 12 19.58 -8.20 -26.06
C PRO A 12 18.37 -9.09 -25.77
N SER A 13 18.12 -10.06 -26.64
CA SER A 13 16.99 -11.00 -26.55
C SER A 13 17.02 -11.95 -25.34
N SER A 14 18.06 -11.91 -24.49
CA SER A 14 18.07 -12.51 -23.15
C SER A 14 18.07 -11.40 -22.11
N SER A 15 16.99 -11.29 -21.35
CA SER A 15 16.87 -10.35 -20.22
C SER A 15 17.98 -10.63 -19.20
N HIS A 16 18.63 -9.58 -18.68
CA HIS A 16 19.59 -9.75 -17.59
C HIS A 16 18.90 -10.35 -16.36
N PRO A 17 19.55 -11.29 -15.60
CA PRO A 17 18.92 -11.91 -14.44
C PRO A 17 18.30 -10.94 -13.43
N LEU A 18 18.92 -9.77 -13.23
CA LEU A 18 18.38 -8.74 -12.33
C LEU A 18 17.12 -8.06 -12.89
N SER A 19 17.01 -7.91 -14.23
CA SER A 19 15.78 -7.42 -14.85
C SER A 19 14.65 -8.45 -14.67
N VAL A 20 14.95 -9.73 -14.90
CA VAL A 20 13.99 -10.83 -14.66
C VAL A 20 13.56 -10.87 -13.20
N SER A 21 14.48 -10.63 -12.26
CA SER A 21 14.14 -10.58 -10.82
C SER A 21 13.10 -9.51 -10.51
N VAL A 22 13.18 -8.32 -11.11
CA VAL A 22 12.17 -7.26 -10.94
C VAL A 22 10.84 -7.68 -11.56
N GLU A 23 10.85 -8.23 -12.79
CA GLU A 23 9.64 -8.72 -13.48
C GLU A 23 8.94 -9.82 -12.69
N ASP A 24 9.69 -10.83 -12.23
CA ASP A 24 9.16 -11.91 -11.40
C ASP A 24 8.53 -11.40 -10.12
N GLN A 25 9.15 -10.42 -9.47
CA GLN A 25 8.60 -9.83 -8.25
C GLN A 25 7.35 -8.99 -8.53
N LEU A 26 7.28 -8.25 -9.64
CA LEU A 26 6.08 -7.56 -10.08
C LEU A 26 4.93 -8.54 -10.32
N ASP A 27 5.18 -9.66 -11.00
CA ASP A 27 4.16 -10.67 -11.28
C ASP A 27 3.68 -11.38 -10.01
N ARG A 28 4.58 -11.68 -9.07
CA ARG A 28 4.21 -12.18 -7.74
C ARG A 28 3.31 -11.21 -7.00
N LEU A 29 3.62 -9.93 -7.03
CA LEU A 29 2.83 -8.90 -6.36
C LEU A 29 1.47 -8.71 -7.04
N ARG A 30 1.38 -8.73 -8.36
CA ARG A 30 0.11 -8.71 -9.11
C ARG A 30 -0.78 -9.90 -8.75
N SER A 31 -0.21 -11.10 -8.69
CA SER A 31 -0.95 -12.33 -8.36
C SER A 31 -1.34 -12.43 -6.88
N SER A 32 -0.54 -11.87 -5.96
CA SER A 32 -0.77 -11.90 -4.51
C SER A 32 -1.76 -10.84 -4.00
N GLN A 33 -2.32 -9.99 -4.86
CA GLN A 33 -3.25 -8.93 -4.47
C GLN A 33 -4.66 -9.46 -4.11
N THR A 34 -4.71 -10.54 -3.31
CA THR A 34 -5.98 -11.06 -2.79
C THR A 34 -6.40 -10.30 -1.52
N PRO A 35 -7.70 -10.19 -1.23
CA PRO A 35 -8.19 -9.59 0.02
C PRO A 35 -7.70 -10.29 1.28
N SER A 36 -7.32 -11.57 1.18
CA SER A 36 -6.83 -12.39 2.29
C SER A 36 -5.34 -12.20 2.61
N THR A 37 -4.60 -11.47 1.78
CA THR A 37 -3.17 -11.20 2.03
C THR A 37 -3.02 -10.22 3.19
N SER A 38 -2.25 -10.59 4.22
CA SER A 38 -2.06 -9.77 5.41
C SER A 38 -1.34 -8.43 5.11
N VAL A 39 -1.54 -7.45 6.00
CA VAL A 39 -0.87 -6.12 5.90
C VAL A 39 0.64 -6.28 5.86
N TYR A 40 1.18 -7.14 6.74
CA TYR A 40 2.60 -7.48 6.80
C TYR A 40 3.13 -8.03 5.47
N GLN A 41 2.45 -9.03 4.88
CA GLN A 41 2.87 -9.64 3.62
C GLN A 41 2.91 -8.63 2.47
N LYS A 42 1.96 -7.70 2.43
CA LYS A 42 1.93 -6.62 1.43
C LYS A 42 3.11 -5.66 1.60
N ALA A 43 3.39 -5.22 2.83
CA ALA A 43 4.50 -4.33 3.14
C ALA A 43 5.86 -5.00 2.85
N ARG A 44 6.03 -6.27 3.25
CA ARG A 44 7.22 -7.08 2.94
C ARG A 44 7.42 -7.25 1.43
N GLY A 45 6.34 -7.46 0.68
CA GLY A 45 6.40 -7.56 -0.77
C GLY A 45 6.97 -6.29 -1.43
N LEU A 46 6.58 -5.10 -0.94
CA LEU A 46 7.17 -3.84 -1.37
C LEU A 46 8.67 -3.76 -1.04
N ARG A 47 9.09 -4.17 0.16
CA ARG A 47 10.50 -4.16 0.54
C ARG A 47 11.33 -5.02 -0.42
N VAL A 48 10.90 -6.24 -0.70
CA VAL A 48 11.58 -7.15 -1.63
C VAL A 48 11.63 -6.56 -3.05
N LEU A 49 10.53 -5.93 -3.52
CA LEU A 49 10.52 -5.26 -4.82
C LEU A 49 11.60 -4.18 -4.90
N TYR A 50 11.72 -3.33 -3.88
CA TYR A 50 12.74 -2.26 -3.87
C TYR A 50 14.16 -2.76 -3.62
N GLU A 51 14.36 -3.96 -3.09
CA GLU A 51 15.65 -4.65 -3.11
C GLU A 51 16.05 -5.02 -4.53
N CYS A 52 15.15 -5.63 -5.30
CA CYS A 52 15.38 -5.93 -6.72
C CYS A 52 15.64 -4.66 -7.56
N VAL A 53 14.91 -3.56 -7.28
CA VAL A 53 15.11 -2.27 -7.96
C VAL A 53 16.47 -1.67 -7.65
N ASP A 54 16.96 -1.76 -6.41
CA ASP A 54 18.30 -1.30 -6.04
C ASP A 54 19.38 -1.99 -6.89
N ASP A 55 19.28 -3.32 -7.03
CA ASP A 55 20.22 -4.12 -7.83
C ASP A 55 20.09 -3.79 -9.33
N PHE A 56 18.87 -3.63 -9.82
CA PHE A 56 18.58 -3.26 -11.20
C PHE A 56 19.18 -1.90 -11.59
N LEU A 57 19.14 -0.90 -10.72
CA LEU A 57 19.73 0.43 -10.92
C LEU A 57 21.26 0.42 -10.94
N GLN A 58 21.91 -0.64 -10.46
CA GLN A 58 23.37 -0.80 -10.56
C GLN A 58 23.84 -1.31 -11.94
N LEU A 59 22.92 -1.80 -12.78
CA LEU A 59 23.27 -2.29 -14.10
C LEU A 59 23.77 -1.16 -15.02
N PRO A 60 24.94 -1.31 -15.66
CA PRO A 60 25.46 -0.29 -16.58
C PRO A 60 24.48 0.07 -17.71
N LEU A 61 23.75 -0.92 -18.23
CA LEU A 61 22.75 -0.71 -19.27
C LEU A 61 21.56 0.10 -18.78
N THR A 62 21.09 -0.13 -17.53
CA THR A 62 20.03 0.65 -16.90
C THR A 62 20.46 2.10 -16.71
N GLN A 63 21.69 2.31 -16.22
CA GLN A 63 22.25 3.65 -16.02
C GLN A 63 22.40 4.39 -17.36
N GLN A 64 22.92 3.72 -18.39
CA GLN A 64 23.04 4.28 -19.73
C GLN A 64 21.66 4.63 -20.33
N THR A 65 20.63 3.80 -20.10
CA THR A 65 19.29 4.08 -20.59
C THR A 65 18.68 5.30 -19.88
N LEU A 66 18.85 5.40 -18.56
CA LEU A 66 18.33 6.51 -17.77
C LEU A 66 19.06 7.83 -18.06
N SER A 67 20.37 7.82 -18.31
CA SER A 67 21.18 9.01 -18.62
C SER A 67 21.07 9.46 -20.09
N ASN A 68 20.37 8.71 -20.95
CA ASN A 68 20.20 9.07 -22.35
C ASN A 68 19.31 10.32 -22.48
N GLU A 69 19.81 11.34 -23.17
CA GLU A 69 19.09 12.60 -23.42
C GLU A 69 17.69 12.39 -24.03
N GLN A 70 17.52 11.37 -24.88
CA GLN A 70 16.21 11.04 -25.47
C GLN A 70 15.20 10.49 -24.44
N GLN A 71 15.68 10.01 -23.29
CA GLN A 71 14.86 9.45 -22.20
C GLN A 71 14.77 10.39 -20.99
N LYS A 72 15.41 11.55 -21.03
CA LYS A 72 15.55 12.46 -19.89
C LYS A 72 14.20 12.86 -19.29
N GLU A 73 13.26 13.30 -20.11
CA GLU A 73 11.92 13.68 -19.64
C GLU A 73 11.21 12.51 -18.92
N ARG A 74 11.32 11.30 -19.47
CA ARG A 74 10.74 10.08 -18.89
C ARG A 74 11.43 9.67 -17.58
N ALA A 75 12.76 9.84 -17.51
CA ALA A 75 13.53 9.56 -16.31
C ALA A 75 13.25 10.59 -15.20
N GLU A 76 13.03 11.86 -15.55
CA GLU A 76 12.55 12.89 -14.61
C GLU A 76 11.14 12.57 -14.09
N GLU A 77 10.25 12.01 -14.93
CA GLU A 77 8.94 11.53 -14.49
C GLU A 77 9.05 10.41 -13.44
N VAL A 78 9.98 9.45 -13.64
CA VAL A 78 10.27 8.40 -12.65
C VAL A 78 10.80 9.00 -11.35
N LEU A 79 11.69 9.98 -11.45
CA LEU A 79 12.23 10.69 -10.28
C LEU A 79 11.13 11.43 -9.50
N ASN A 80 10.22 12.10 -10.19
CA ASN A 80 9.06 12.76 -9.56
C ASN A 80 8.10 11.74 -8.96
N GLY A 81 7.90 10.60 -9.63
CA GLY A 81 7.13 9.47 -9.10
C GLY A 81 7.71 8.90 -7.81
N SER A 82 9.03 8.88 -7.66
CA SER A 82 9.68 8.42 -6.42
C SER A 82 9.38 9.32 -5.21
N LEU A 83 9.25 10.63 -5.40
CA LEU A 83 8.85 11.56 -4.34
C LEU A 83 7.42 11.28 -3.89
N LEU A 84 6.52 11.07 -4.85
CA LEU A 84 5.15 10.68 -4.55
C LEU A 84 5.06 9.39 -3.72
N LEU A 85 5.86 8.38 -4.05
CA LEU A 85 5.92 7.12 -3.30
C LEU A 85 6.42 7.31 -1.87
N LEU A 86 7.39 8.20 -1.65
CA LEU A 86 7.86 8.59 -0.32
C LEU A 86 6.74 9.22 0.51
N ASP A 87 5.99 10.15 -0.06
CA ASP A 87 4.86 10.81 0.60
C ASP A 87 3.76 9.81 0.96
N VAL A 88 3.42 8.89 0.04
CA VAL A 88 2.41 7.85 0.28
C VAL A 88 2.87 6.85 1.35
N CYS A 89 4.14 6.46 1.33
CA CYS A 89 4.73 5.58 2.33
C CYS A 89 4.67 6.23 3.72
N SER A 90 5.07 7.50 3.85
CA SER A 90 4.98 8.26 5.10
C SER A 90 3.54 8.34 5.61
N ASN A 91 2.60 8.74 4.76
CA ASN A 91 1.18 8.80 5.11
C ASN A 91 0.62 7.43 5.55
N THR A 92 1.09 6.33 4.93
CA THR A 92 0.67 4.97 5.31
C THR A 92 1.15 4.62 6.71
N LYS A 93 2.38 4.97 7.06
CA LYS A 93 2.94 4.79 8.41
C LYS A 93 2.15 5.60 9.45
N ASP A 94 1.82 6.86 9.15
CA ASP A 94 1.03 7.71 10.04
C ASP A 94 -0.36 7.09 10.30
N VAL A 95 -1.01 6.57 9.26
CA VAL A 95 -2.30 5.87 9.38
C VAL A 95 -2.18 4.64 10.27
N PHE A 96 -1.13 3.84 10.14
CA PHE A 96 -0.89 2.66 10.96
C PHE A 96 -0.65 3.03 12.43
N SER A 97 0.17 4.03 12.69
CA SER A 97 0.42 4.55 14.05
C SER A 97 -0.86 5.02 14.73
N LEU A 98 -1.71 5.77 14.01
CA LEU A 98 -3.02 6.20 14.52
C LEU A 98 -3.94 5.01 14.83
N MET A 99 -3.92 3.96 14.00
CA MET A 99 -4.71 2.75 14.26
C MET A 99 -4.24 1.99 15.50
N LYS A 100 -2.92 1.87 15.71
CA LYS A 100 -2.39 1.27 16.94
C LYS A 100 -2.83 2.03 18.19
N GLU A 101 -2.82 3.36 18.14
CA GLU A 101 -3.34 4.15 19.26
C GLU A 101 -4.84 3.90 19.53
N CYS A 102 -5.64 3.75 18.45
CA CYS A 102 -7.05 3.41 18.60
C CYS A 102 -7.25 2.04 19.25
N PHE A 103 -6.45 1.03 18.84
CA PHE A 103 -6.51 -0.30 19.43
C PHE A 103 -6.11 -0.29 20.90
N LYS A 104 -5.00 0.34 21.27
CA LYS A 104 -4.55 0.47 22.66
C LYS A 104 -5.58 1.12 23.56
N ARG A 105 -6.27 2.16 23.10
CA ARG A 105 -7.37 2.79 23.84
C ARG A 105 -8.52 1.85 24.05
N LEU A 106 -8.94 1.16 22.96
CA LEU A 106 -10.04 0.21 23.00
C LEU A 106 -9.73 -0.98 23.93
N GLU A 107 -8.54 -1.59 23.78
CA GLU A 107 -8.09 -2.67 24.69
C GLU A 107 -8.06 -2.23 26.15
N SER A 108 -7.50 -1.06 26.41
CA SER A 108 -7.42 -0.50 27.77
C SER A 108 -8.79 -0.30 28.39
N SER A 109 -9.80 0.10 27.61
CA SER A 109 -11.17 0.23 28.05
C SER A 109 -11.82 -1.14 28.29
N LEU A 110 -11.67 -2.07 27.37
CA LEU A 110 -12.19 -3.44 27.48
C LEU A 110 -11.61 -4.20 28.70
N ARG A 111 -10.31 -4.04 28.99
CA ARG A 111 -9.63 -4.67 30.14
C ARG A 111 -10.06 -4.07 31.47
N ARG A 112 -10.25 -2.77 31.56
CA ARG A 112 -10.58 -2.09 32.82
C ARG A 112 -11.98 -2.39 33.34
N ARG A 113 -12.95 -2.68 32.46
CA ARG A 113 -14.37 -2.92 32.79
C ARG A 113 -14.98 -1.93 33.82
N LYS A 114 -14.23 -0.87 34.18
CA LYS A 114 -14.56 0.01 35.31
C LYS A 114 -15.63 1.08 35.02
N GLY A 115 -16.01 1.24 33.76
CA GLY A 115 -16.96 2.29 33.36
C GLY A 115 -18.41 1.82 33.12
N GLY A 116 -18.73 0.56 33.42
CA GLY A 116 -20.00 0.00 33.01
C GLY A 116 -20.19 -0.08 31.49
N GLU A 117 -21.36 -0.41 31.03
CA GLU A 117 -21.74 -0.54 29.61
C GLU A 117 -21.52 0.78 28.83
N SER A 118 -21.75 1.92 29.48
CA SER A 118 -21.62 3.26 28.86
C SER A 118 -20.18 3.61 28.44
N GLY A 119 -19.17 3.18 29.23
CA GLY A 119 -17.77 3.48 28.92
C GLY A 119 -17.25 2.71 27.70
N ILE A 120 -17.63 1.45 27.56
CA ILE A 120 -17.24 0.60 26.43
C ILE A 120 -17.91 1.08 25.13
N ALA A 121 -19.21 1.41 25.21
CA ALA A 121 -19.94 1.93 24.05
C ALA A 121 -19.33 3.25 23.52
N SER A 122 -18.89 4.14 24.43
CA SER A 122 -18.22 5.39 24.08
C SER A 122 -16.89 5.15 23.37
N GLU A 123 -16.07 4.19 23.83
CA GLU A 123 -14.78 3.87 23.20
C GLU A 123 -14.95 3.20 21.84
N ILE A 124 -15.96 2.33 21.69
CA ILE A 124 -16.30 1.75 20.38
C ILE A 124 -16.74 2.86 19.41
N GLU A 125 -17.53 3.83 19.87
CA GLU A 125 -17.91 4.99 19.04
C GLU A 125 -16.68 5.80 18.62
N ALA A 126 -15.76 6.10 19.55
CA ALA A 126 -14.53 6.80 19.27
C ALA A 126 -13.66 6.06 18.22
N TYR A 127 -13.58 4.72 18.33
CA TYR A 127 -12.91 3.89 17.34
C TYR A 127 -13.56 4.01 15.95
N VAL A 128 -14.89 3.89 15.86
CA VAL A 128 -15.63 4.02 14.59
C VAL A 128 -15.45 5.42 13.96
N VAL A 129 -15.47 6.47 14.77
CA VAL A 129 -15.22 7.85 14.32
C VAL A 129 -13.80 7.99 13.79
N SER A 130 -12.80 7.46 14.49
CA SER A 130 -11.40 7.48 14.07
C SER A 130 -11.23 6.77 12.73
N ARG A 131 -11.83 5.60 12.53
CA ARG A 131 -11.79 4.88 11.25
C ARG A 131 -12.44 5.67 10.09
N LYS A 132 -13.56 6.33 10.34
CA LYS A 132 -14.19 7.22 9.34
C LYS A 132 -13.28 8.39 8.96
N GLN A 133 -12.55 8.95 9.93
CA GLN A 133 -11.64 10.05 9.70
C GLN A 133 -10.40 9.62 8.91
N LEU A 134 -9.82 8.46 9.23
CA LEU A 134 -8.75 7.83 8.47
C LEU A 134 -9.17 7.58 7.00
N ASN A 135 -10.39 7.11 6.77
CA ASN A 135 -10.93 6.93 5.43
C ASN A 135 -10.97 8.25 4.63
N LYS A 136 -11.32 9.39 5.25
CA LYS A 136 -11.28 10.71 4.58
C LYS A 136 -9.85 11.10 4.19
N THR A 137 -8.90 10.90 5.09
CA THR A 137 -7.46 11.20 4.86
C THR A 137 -6.92 10.34 3.72
N THR A 138 -7.17 9.04 3.76
CA THR A 138 -6.80 8.08 2.71
C THR A 138 -7.37 8.47 1.35
N ARG A 139 -8.65 8.83 1.28
CA ARG A 139 -9.28 9.30 0.03
C ARG A 139 -8.67 10.58 -0.51
N LYS A 140 -8.24 11.50 0.37
CA LYS A 140 -7.54 12.73 -0.04
C LYS A 140 -6.20 12.40 -0.67
N CYS A 141 -5.41 11.51 -0.05
CA CYS A 141 -4.15 11.01 -0.62
C CYS A 141 -4.37 10.46 -2.03
N PHE A 142 -5.33 9.54 -2.22
CA PHE A 142 -5.56 8.90 -3.51
C PHE A 142 -6.13 9.81 -4.60
N ARG A 143 -6.87 10.86 -4.26
CA ARG A 143 -7.31 11.85 -5.26
C ARG A 143 -6.12 12.58 -5.88
N ASN A 144 -5.13 12.91 -5.08
CA ASN A 144 -3.91 13.54 -5.56
C ASN A 144 -3.11 12.60 -6.49
N LEU A 145 -3.13 11.29 -6.23
CA LEU A 145 -2.47 10.28 -7.05
C LEU A 145 -3.10 10.14 -8.44
N LYS A 146 -4.44 10.10 -8.53
CA LYS A 146 -5.17 9.93 -9.80
C LYS A 146 -5.00 11.09 -10.78
N SER A 147 -4.69 12.30 -10.30
CA SER A 147 -4.44 13.44 -11.18
C SER A 147 -3.13 13.33 -11.96
N MET A 148 -2.24 12.41 -11.58
CA MET A 148 -0.91 12.21 -12.19
C MET A 148 -0.84 10.99 -13.13
N GLU A 149 -1.90 10.19 -13.25
CA GLU A 149 -1.95 8.92 -14.01
C GLU A 149 -2.36 9.10 -15.48
N LYS A 150 -1.71 9.97 -16.24
CA LYS A 150 -1.99 10.04 -17.69
C LYS A 150 -0.71 9.99 -18.51
N HIS A 151 -0.14 8.81 -18.69
CA HIS A 151 0.61 8.49 -19.91
C HIS A 151 0.71 6.98 -20.10
N ASN A 152 -0.12 6.45 -21.01
CA ASN A 152 -0.01 5.10 -21.56
C ASN A 152 1.07 5.08 -22.64
N THR A 153 2.27 4.69 -22.30
CA THR A 153 3.24 4.18 -23.29
C THR A 153 3.90 2.94 -22.71
N SER A 154 3.50 1.78 -23.21
CA SER A 154 4.17 0.50 -22.95
C SER A 154 5.55 0.52 -23.63
N ALA A 155 6.56 0.98 -22.92
CA ALA A 155 7.94 0.89 -23.38
C ALA A 155 8.63 -0.25 -22.62
N VAL A 156 9.16 -1.22 -23.38
CA VAL A 156 9.92 -2.36 -22.86
C VAL A 156 11.37 -1.91 -22.62
N ASP A 157 11.57 -0.93 -21.78
CA ASP A 157 12.88 -0.39 -21.41
C ASP A 157 13.00 -0.20 -19.88
N ALA A 158 14.18 0.18 -19.41
CA ALA A 158 14.44 0.39 -17.99
C ALA A 158 13.49 1.44 -17.37
N VAL A 159 13.12 2.47 -18.10
CA VAL A 159 12.19 3.51 -17.65
C VAL A 159 10.77 2.95 -17.54
N GLY A 160 10.35 2.12 -18.50
CA GLY A 160 9.07 1.41 -18.46
C GLY A 160 8.97 0.50 -17.23
N MET A 161 10.01 -0.28 -16.94
CA MET A 161 10.07 -1.16 -15.76
C MET A 161 9.95 -0.36 -14.46
N LEU A 162 10.64 0.77 -14.30
CA LEU A 162 10.53 1.62 -13.12
C LEU A 162 9.15 2.27 -13.00
N ARG A 163 8.46 2.51 -14.10
CA ARG A 163 7.07 2.97 -14.11
C ARG A 163 6.14 1.86 -13.61
N ASP A 164 6.30 0.63 -14.08
CA ASP A 164 5.54 -0.53 -13.60
C ASP A 164 5.74 -0.76 -12.09
N VAL A 165 6.98 -0.63 -11.61
CA VAL A 165 7.30 -0.66 -10.18
C VAL A 165 6.51 0.41 -9.41
N LYS A 166 6.47 1.64 -9.90
CA LYS A 166 5.70 2.74 -9.29
C LYS A 166 4.21 2.39 -9.24
N GLU A 167 3.63 1.90 -10.31
CA GLU A 167 2.20 1.57 -10.39
C GLU A 167 1.82 0.47 -9.40
N ILE A 168 2.57 -0.64 -9.38
CA ILE A 168 2.35 -1.73 -8.43
C ILE A 168 2.55 -1.27 -6.97
N ALA A 169 3.56 -0.45 -6.72
CA ALA A 169 3.77 0.10 -5.37
C ALA A 169 2.57 0.95 -4.92
N LEU A 170 2.03 1.82 -5.79
CA LEU A 170 0.84 2.62 -5.50
C LEU A 170 -0.39 1.73 -5.25
N GLU A 171 -0.60 0.68 -6.05
CA GLU A 171 -1.70 -0.28 -5.83
C GLU A 171 -1.60 -0.97 -4.48
N ILE A 172 -0.39 -1.36 -4.07
CA ILE A 172 -0.17 -2.00 -2.77
C ILE A 172 -0.42 -1.01 -1.63
N PHE A 173 0.10 0.21 -1.70
CA PHE A 173 -0.20 1.25 -0.70
C PHE A 173 -1.70 1.53 -0.62
N GLN A 174 -2.38 1.59 -1.77
CA GLN A 174 -3.83 1.75 -1.81
C GLN A 174 -4.54 0.58 -1.12
N SER A 175 -4.10 -0.65 -1.38
CA SER A 175 -4.64 -1.85 -0.72
C SER A 175 -4.42 -1.83 0.79
N LEU A 176 -3.20 -1.48 1.25
CA LEU A 176 -2.87 -1.33 2.67
C LEU A 176 -3.77 -0.31 3.37
N LEU A 177 -3.88 0.88 2.80
CA LEU A 177 -4.71 1.95 3.34
C LEU A 177 -6.20 1.61 3.31
N SER A 178 -6.67 0.90 2.29
CA SER A 178 -8.07 0.45 2.18
C SER A 178 -8.43 -0.57 3.26
N LEU A 179 -7.52 -1.51 3.57
CA LEU A 179 -7.74 -2.49 4.64
C LEU A 179 -7.93 -1.81 5.99
N VAL A 180 -7.12 -0.81 6.28
CA VAL A 180 -7.13 -0.11 7.59
C VAL A 180 -8.26 0.90 7.70
N SER A 181 -8.71 1.51 6.61
CA SER A 181 -9.60 2.68 6.65
C SER A 181 -11.08 2.41 6.37
N GLN A 182 -11.45 1.22 5.89
CA GLN A 182 -12.85 0.92 5.52
C GLN A 182 -13.59 0.12 6.59
N PRO A 183 -14.45 0.75 7.43
CA PRO A 183 -15.48 0.01 8.14
C PRO A 183 -16.59 -0.38 7.15
N LYS A 184 -16.91 -1.64 7.01
CA LYS A 184 -18.19 -2.04 6.39
C LYS A 184 -19.32 -1.72 7.36
N THR A 185 -19.98 -0.59 7.19
CA THR A 185 -21.28 -0.35 7.82
C THR A 185 -22.33 -1.08 6.99
N THR A 186 -23.00 -2.03 7.57
CA THR A 186 -24.22 -2.66 7.05
C THR A 186 -25.41 -1.71 7.14
N SER A 187 -25.30 -0.51 6.61
CA SER A 187 -26.43 0.40 6.44
C SER A 187 -26.52 0.81 5.00
N SER A 188 -27.54 0.32 4.33
CA SER A 188 -27.99 0.79 3.02
C SER A 188 -28.32 2.28 3.08
N SER A 189 -27.40 3.12 2.78
CA SER A 189 -27.67 4.49 2.39
C SER A 189 -27.07 4.76 1.03
N HIS A 190 -27.89 5.23 0.13
CA HIS A 190 -27.73 5.37 -1.31
C HIS A 190 -26.54 6.22 -1.84
N GLY A 191 -25.59 6.61 -0.99
CA GLY A 191 -24.50 7.52 -1.40
C GLY A 191 -23.13 6.87 -1.68
N TRP A 192 -22.90 5.60 -1.32
CA TRP A 192 -21.56 4.98 -1.32
C TRP A 192 -21.25 4.07 -2.52
N SER A 193 -22.27 3.80 -3.34
CA SER A 193 -22.18 2.92 -4.52
C SER A 193 -21.22 3.43 -5.60
N VAL A 194 -20.96 4.73 -5.67
CA VAL A 194 -20.20 5.33 -6.77
C VAL A 194 -18.67 5.11 -6.63
N VAL A 195 -18.15 5.06 -5.40
CA VAL A 195 -16.70 4.89 -5.18
C VAL A 195 -16.26 3.44 -5.32
N SER A 196 -17.10 2.49 -4.87
CA SER A 196 -16.85 1.05 -5.11
C SER A 196 -16.84 0.69 -6.59
N LYS A 197 -17.66 1.35 -7.42
CA LYS A 197 -17.70 1.13 -8.87
C LYS A 197 -16.48 1.69 -9.60
N LEU A 198 -15.83 2.73 -9.08
CA LEU A 198 -14.60 3.28 -9.65
C LEU A 198 -13.37 2.39 -9.40
N PHE A 199 -13.42 1.55 -8.34
CA PHE A 199 -12.35 0.59 -8.01
C PHE A 199 -12.65 -0.85 -8.47
N GLN A 200 -13.85 -1.12 -8.98
CA GLN A 200 -14.26 -2.40 -9.55
C GLN A 200 -14.03 -2.49 -11.06
N SER A 201 -12.87 -2.05 -11.53
CA SER A 201 -12.44 -2.45 -12.86
C SER A 201 -12.04 -3.93 -12.79
N LYS A 202 -12.94 -4.83 -13.20
CA LYS A 202 -12.73 -6.26 -13.41
C LYS A 202 -12.34 -7.10 -12.19
N ARG A 203 -13.20 -7.22 -11.18
CA ARG A 203 -13.13 -8.37 -10.26
C ARG A 203 -14.45 -9.13 -10.28
N ALA A 204 -14.35 -10.38 -10.76
CA ALA A 204 -15.38 -11.39 -10.60
C ALA A 204 -15.79 -11.49 -9.12
N SER A 205 -17.07 -11.65 -8.86
CA SER A 205 -17.67 -11.93 -7.57
C SER A 205 -17.10 -13.24 -7.01
N CYS A 206 -16.03 -13.13 -6.21
CA CYS A 206 -15.67 -14.18 -5.29
C CYS A 206 -16.36 -13.87 -3.97
N GLU A 207 -17.13 -14.79 -3.43
CA GLU A 207 -17.59 -14.81 -2.04
C GLU A 207 -16.35 -14.82 -1.14
N GLY A 208 -15.82 -13.63 -0.84
CA GLY A 208 -14.60 -13.44 -0.07
C GLY A 208 -14.89 -13.64 1.41
N LYS A 209 -14.17 -14.53 2.06
CA LYS A 209 -14.10 -14.58 3.53
C LYS A 209 -13.86 -13.16 4.06
N ALA A 210 -14.64 -12.75 5.08
CA ALA A 210 -14.47 -11.46 5.73
C ALA A 210 -13.02 -11.29 6.22
N THR A 211 -12.45 -10.11 6.01
CA THR A 211 -11.11 -9.78 6.50
C THR A 211 -11.11 -9.78 8.03
N GLU A 212 -9.94 -9.93 8.65
CA GLU A 212 -9.78 -9.85 10.11
C GLU A 212 -10.34 -8.52 10.66
N TRP A 213 -10.15 -7.44 9.92
CA TRP A 213 -10.69 -6.11 10.22
C TRP A 213 -12.22 -6.06 10.24
N GLU A 214 -12.86 -6.70 9.24
CA GLU A 214 -14.31 -6.76 9.13
C GLU A 214 -14.94 -7.60 10.25
N LYS A 215 -14.25 -8.64 10.69
CA LYS A 215 -14.70 -9.45 11.82
C LYS A 215 -14.72 -8.65 13.13
N ILE A 216 -13.60 -7.96 13.43
CA ILE A 216 -13.53 -7.12 14.64
C ILE A 216 -14.57 -6.00 14.59
N ASP A 217 -14.73 -5.32 13.46
CA ASP A 217 -15.75 -4.28 13.32
C ASP A 217 -17.15 -4.83 13.63
N ALA A 218 -17.49 -6.02 13.11
CA ALA A 218 -18.78 -6.66 13.37
C ALA A 218 -18.94 -7.03 14.84
N GLU A 219 -17.92 -7.61 15.47
CA GLU A 219 -17.97 -8.00 16.90
C GLU A 219 -18.09 -6.79 17.82
N LEU A 220 -17.39 -5.70 17.52
CA LEU A 220 -17.50 -4.45 18.26
C LEU A 220 -18.89 -3.82 18.15
N LEU A 221 -19.53 -3.90 16.98
CA LEU A 221 -20.90 -3.41 16.79
C LEU A 221 -21.90 -4.26 17.58
N VAL A 222 -21.70 -5.58 17.62
CA VAL A 222 -22.54 -6.48 18.47
C VAL A 222 -22.34 -6.13 19.94
N LEU A 223 -21.10 -5.94 20.38
CA LEU A 223 -20.80 -5.56 21.77
C LEU A 223 -21.44 -4.21 22.15
N LYS A 224 -21.46 -3.24 21.22
CA LYS A 224 -22.08 -1.93 21.41
C LYS A 224 -23.61 -2.02 21.55
N SER A 225 -24.25 -2.96 20.86
CA SER A 225 -25.72 -3.11 20.83
C SER A 225 -26.28 -4.03 21.92
N GLY A 226 -25.43 -4.85 22.55
CA GLY A 226 -25.81 -5.80 23.60
C GLY A 226 -26.09 -5.12 24.94
N LYS A 227 -27.16 -5.58 25.64
CA LYS A 227 -27.47 -5.11 27.01
C LYS A 227 -26.60 -5.78 28.07
N ASP A 228 -26.08 -6.97 27.78
CA ASP A 228 -25.19 -7.74 28.67
C ASP A 228 -23.88 -8.05 27.97
N ILE A 229 -22.79 -7.58 28.54
CA ILE A 229 -21.44 -7.78 27.99
C ILE A 229 -20.97 -9.20 28.33
N ASN A 230 -20.92 -10.08 27.33
CA ASN A 230 -20.42 -11.44 27.49
C ASN A 230 -18.90 -11.44 27.70
N PRO A 231 -18.36 -11.96 28.83
CA PRO A 231 -16.92 -12.01 29.10
C PRO A 231 -16.11 -12.79 28.08
N ILE A 232 -16.69 -13.82 27.47
CA ILE A 232 -16.03 -14.65 26.46
C ILE A 232 -15.86 -13.84 25.17
N GLN A 233 -16.88 -13.09 24.77
CA GLN A 233 -16.83 -12.21 23.60
C GLN A 233 -15.74 -11.13 23.77
N VAL A 234 -15.69 -10.48 24.93
CA VAL A 234 -14.65 -9.48 25.23
C VAL A 234 -13.25 -10.10 25.15
N LYS A 235 -13.06 -11.31 25.68
CA LYS A 235 -11.77 -12.02 25.60
C LYS A 235 -11.36 -12.32 24.15
N ASN A 236 -12.32 -12.71 23.31
CA ASN A 236 -12.06 -12.98 21.89
C ASN A 236 -11.65 -11.70 21.14
N ILE A 237 -12.40 -10.60 21.34
CA ILE A 237 -12.10 -9.30 20.77
C ILE A 237 -10.70 -8.83 21.18
N LEU A 238 -10.34 -8.94 22.46
CA LEU A 238 -9.02 -8.57 22.95
C LEU A 238 -7.90 -9.37 22.24
N LYS A 239 -8.10 -10.67 22.05
CA LYS A 239 -7.14 -11.52 21.34
C LYS A 239 -7.00 -11.11 19.87
N GLU A 240 -8.11 -10.80 19.20
CA GLU A 240 -8.09 -10.37 17.80
C GLU A 240 -7.44 -8.98 17.63
N LEU A 241 -7.69 -8.05 18.55
CA LEU A 241 -7.04 -6.74 18.58
C LEU A 241 -5.51 -6.87 18.75
N GLU A 242 -5.07 -7.73 19.67
CA GLU A 242 -3.65 -8.01 19.90
C GLU A 242 -2.97 -8.57 18.63
N LEU A 243 -3.62 -9.48 17.92
CA LEU A 243 -3.12 -10.03 16.65
C LEU A 243 -3.03 -8.95 15.56
N LEU A 244 -4.04 -8.09 15.43
CA LEU A 244 -4.01 -6.98 14.48
C LEU A 244 -2.96 -5.94 14.85
N GLU A 245 -2.79 -5.61 16.13
CA GLU A 245 -1.74 -4.69 16.58
C GLU A 245 -0.35 -5.23 16.23
N SER A 246 -0.11 -6.52 16.46
CA SER A 246 1.15 -7.19 16.07
C SER A 246 1.38 -7.11 14.56
N SER A 247 0.36 -7.44 13.77
CA SER A 247 0.43 -7.39 12.29
C SER A 247 0.70 -5.99 11.76
N ILE A 248 0.13 -4.95 12.37
CA ILE A 248 0.41 -3.56 12.01
C ILE A 248 1.84 -3.19 12.40
N HIS A 249 2.29 -3.58 13.59
CA HIS A 249 3.64 -3.28 14.05
C HIS A 249 4.70 -3.88 13.12
N GLU A 250 4.56 -5.15 12.77
CA GLU A 250 5.43 -5.81 11.78
C GLU A 250 5.40 -5.11 10.42
N ALA A 251 4.19 -4.68 9.98
CA ALA A 251 4.04 -3.95 8.73
C ALA A 251 4.68 -2.54 8.78
N GLU A 252 4.66 -1.85 9.93
CA GLU A 252 5.35 -0.55 10.11
C GLU A 252 6.87 -0.72 9.98
N GLU A 253 7.45 -1.78 10.54
CA GLU A 253 8.88 -2.08 10.40
C GLU A 253 9.27 -2.32 8.93
N GLU A 254 8.47 -3.08 8.19
CA GLU A 254 8.68 -3.29 6.76
C GLU A 254 8.51 -1.99 5.96
N LEU A 255 7.53 -1.15 6.29
CA LEU A 255 7.34 0.15 5.64
C LEU A 255 8.47 1.14 5.95
N GLU A 256 9.08 1.09 7.12
CA GLU A 256 10.28 1.85 7.44
C GLU A 256 11.46 1.42 6.54
N ALA A 257 11.62 0.12 6.33
CA ALA A 257 12.62 -0.41 5.41
C ALA A 257 12.32 0.02 3.95
N VAL A 258 11.06 -0.04 3.52
CA VAL A 258 10.60 0.46 2.21
C VAL A 258 10.94 1.94 2.04
N TYR A 259 10.65 2.78 3.04
CA TYR A 259 10.94 4.21 3.00
C TYR A 259 12.43 4.49 2.77
N ARG A 260 13.31 3.79 3.50
CA ARG A 260 14.76 3.90 3.32
C ARG A 260 15.21 3.45 1.92
N LYS A 261 14.61 2.38 1.40
CA LYS A 261 14.87 1.90 0.03
C LYS A 261 14.40 2.91 -1.03
N LEU A 262 13.22 3.49 -0.88
CA LEU A 262 12.71 4.57 -1.74
C LEU A 262 13.64 5.78 -1.78
N LEU A 263 14.17 6.20 -0.62
CA LEU A 263 15.17 7.27 -0.54
C LEU A 263 16.43 6.90 -1.31
N LYS A 264 16.95 5.69 -1.12
CA LYS A 264 18.14 5.19 -1.83
C LYS A 264 17.89 5.13 -3.34
N THR A 265 16.77 4.58 -3.78
CA THR A 265 16.35 4.52 -5.18
C THR A 265 16.33 5.94 -5.80
N ARG A 266 15.72 6.91 -5.09
CA ARG A 266 15.68 8.30 -5.56
C ARG A 266 17.07 8.90 -5.70
N VAL A 267 17.96 8.69 -4.72
CA VAL A 267 19.35 9.18 -4.77
C VAL A 267 20.12 8.52 -5.94
N SER A 268 19.95 7.22 -6.16
CA SER A 268 20.57 6.51 -7.27
C SER A 268 20.11 7.08 -8.61
N ILE A 269 18.82 7.34 -8.81
CA ILE A 269 18.29 7.95 -10.04
C ILE A 269 18.84 9.37 -10.21
N LEU A 270 18.88 10.19 -9.17
CA LEU A 270 19.47 11.53 -9.21
C LEU A 270 20.93 11.50 -9.64
N ASN A 271 21.72 10.58 -9.08
CA ASN A 271 23.13 10.43 -9.45
C ASN A 271 23.28 10.04 -10.93
N ILE A 272 22.47 9.09 -11.41
CA ILE A 272 22.49 8.66 -12.82
C ILE A 272 22.13 9.82 -13.76
N LEU A 273 21.17 10.67 -13.40
CA LEU A 273 20.75 11.81 -14.22
C LEU A 273 21.73 13.00 -14.19
N SER A 274 22.63 13.02 -13.20
CA SER A 274 23.61 14.11 -13.02
C SER A 274 24.94 13.84 -13.75
N HIS A 275 25.14 12.64 -14.27
CA HIS A 275 26.32 12.21 -15.01
C HIS A 275 26.00 11.96 -16.48
#